data_7a1bf0f6d052ea5e4e5eb2343c5c823b
#
_entry.id   7a1bf0f6d052ea5e4e5eb2343c5c823b
#
_cell.length_a   1.000
_cell.length_b   1.000
_cell.length_c   1.000
_cell.angle_alpha   90.00
_cell.angle_beta   90.00
_cell.angle_gamma   90.00
#
_symmetry.space_group_name_H-M   'P 1'
#
loop_
_entity.id
_entity.type
_entity.pdbx_description
1 polymer ?
#
loop_
_entity_poly.entity_id
_entity_poly.type
_entity_poly.pdbx_seq_one_letter_code
_entity_poly.pdbx_strand_id
1 'polypeptide(L)'
;MEPILSLQNNVEVTMSGKIDHAVWSAGQMATVSFNRFPVSAAEFRQLREQIGTEPHGCVALQVMAYELFRRDKTAGKECIELNNLKVNVNQTINRLNELNRPNDSYARPYQMAAYLKGATWQNGYAPDKPYTVTIRTRPGVKHENSNTFQAMILYLDINVEGGKDKGWSPFSVVKTLKPGEPSEGKYFIINDSSDLYSQVREVSFAKPFEGLD
;
A
#
# COMPACT_ATOMS: atom_id res chain seq x y z
N MET A 1 27.51 -22.04 -27.13
CA MET A 1 27.34 -21.62 -25.73
C MET A 1 26.07 -20.83 -25.69
N GLU A 2 24.94 -21.44 -25.37
CA GLU A 2 23.67 -20.76 -25.26
C GLU A 2 23.68 -19.94 -23.97
N PRO A 3 23.13 -18.70 -23.98
CA PRO A 3 23.02 -17.93 -22.77
C PRO A 3 22.01 -18.61 -21.83
N ILE A 4 22.48 -18.97 -20.64
CA ILE A 4 21.61 -19.38 -19.54
C ILE A 4 20.65 -18.24 -19.28
N LEU A 5 19.39 -18.37 -19.72
CA LEU A 5 18.29 -17.54 -19.31
C LEU A 5 18.24 -17.61 -17.79
N SER A 6 18.68 -16.54 -17.14
CA SER A 6 18.46 -16.38 -15.69
C SER A 6 16.96 -16.52 -15.45
N LEU A 7 16.58 -17.53 -14.70
CA LEU A 7 15.26 -17.62 -14.10
C LEU A 7 15.06 -16.33 -13.29
N GLN A 8 14.43 -15.33 -13.90
CA GLN A 8 13.96 -14.16 -13.16
C GLN A 8 12.96 -14.71 -12.15
N ASN A 9 13.32 -14.68 -10.88
CA ASN A 9 12.42 -15.01 -9.80
C ASN A 9 11.28 -13.97 -9.85
N ASN A 10 10.18 -14.31 -10.48
CA ASN A 10 9.00 -13.46 -10.55
C ASN A 10 8.51 -13.12 -9.14
N VAL A 11 7.90 -11.96 -8.99
CA VAL A 11 7.22 -11.65 -7.74
C VAL A 11 6.00 -12.55 -7.66
N GLU A 12 5.97 -13.40 -6.65
CA GLU A 12 4.82 -14.24 -6.35
C GLU A 12 3.91 -13.52 -5.37
N VAL A 13 2.61 -13.54 -5.65
CA VAL A 13 1.59 -12.93 -4.82
C VAL A 13 0.54 -13.96 -4.43
N THR A 14 0.17 -13.97 -3.16
CA THR A 14 -0.90 -14.81 -2.61
C THR A 14 -1.93 -13.92 -1.92
N MET A 15 -3.20 -14.15 -2.21
CA MET A 15 -4.31 -13.46 -1.54
C MET A 15 -5.12 -14.45 -0.71
N SER A 16 -5.57 -14.04 0.48
CA SER A 16 -6.45 -14.80 1.35
C SER A 16 -7.54 -13.90 1.92
N GLY A 17 -8.74 -14.45 2.09
CA GLY A 17 -9.93 -13.66 2.42
C GLY A 17 -10.50 -12.96 1.20
N LYS A 18 -11.58 -12.21 1.39
CA LYS A 18 -12.26 -11.48 0.29
C LYS A 18 -12.89 -10.20 0.83
N ILE A 19 -12.76 -9.14 0.05
CA ILE A 19 -13.53 -7.90 0.22
C ILE A 19 -14.39 -7.75 -1.02
N ASP A 20 -15.69 -7.97 -0.86
CA ASP A 20 -16.65 -7.98 -1.96
C ASP A 20 -17.60 -6.78 -1.83
N HIS A 21 -17.59 -5.93 -2.85
CA HIS A 21 -18.46 -4.77 -2.89
C HIS A 21 -19.95 -5.12 -3.08
N ALA A 22 -20.24 -6.26 -3.70
CA ALA A 22 -21.62 -6.67 -3.95
C ALA A 22 -22.35 -7.08 -2.67
N VAL A 23 -21.60 -7.61 -1.71
CA VAL A 23 -22.10 -8.04 -0.39
C VAL A 23 -21.35 -7.29 0.73
N TRP A 24 -21.19 -5.99 0.57
CA TRP A 24 -20.46 -5.15 1.50
C TRP A 24 -21.01 -5.26 2.92
N SER A 25 -20.15 -5.72 3.83
CA SER A 25 -20.46 -5.78 5.26
C SER A 25 -19.27 -5.28 6.08
N ALA A 26 -19.57 -4.73 7.26
CA ALA A 26 -18.51 -4.39 8.20
C ALA A 26 -17.77 -5.69 8.61
N GLY A 27 -16.43 -5.61 8.64
CA GLY A 27 -15.59 -6.70 9.11
C GLY A 27 -15.14 -7.70 8.03
N GLN A 28 -15.44 -7.49 6.75
CA GLN A 28 -14.74 -8.23 5.70
C GLN A 28 -13.24 -7.92 5.77
N MET A 29 -12.42 -8.96 5.68
CA MET A 29 -10.97 -8.84 5.81
C MET A 29 -10.27 -9.69 4.74
N ALA A 30 -9.15 -9.20 4.26
CA ALA A 30 -8.28 -9.90 3.33
C ALA A 30 -6.81 -9.63 3.63
N THR A 31 -5.95 -10.55 3.25
CA THR A 31 -4.50 -10.39 3.28
C THR A 31 -3.91 -10.59 1.90
N VAL A 32 -2.85 -9.85 1.61
CA VAL A 32 -2.06 -9.98 0.39
C VAL A 32 -0.62 -10.13 0.78
N SER A 33 0.02 -11.21 0.32
CA SER A 33 1.40 -11.55 0.67
C SER A 33 2.27 -11.62 -0.59
N PHE A 34 3.46 -11.06 -0.50
CA PHE A 34 4.46 -11.04 -1.57
C PHE A 34 5.74 -11.73 -1.09
N ASN A 35 6.31 -12.62 -1.91
CA ASN A 35 7.59 -13.28 -1.58
C ASN A 35 8.77 -12.29 -1.53
N ARG A 36 8.71 -11.23 -2.36
CA ARG A 36 9.67 -10.13 -2.40
C ARG A 36 9.03 -8.82 -2.88
N PHE A 37 9.72 -7.71 -2.71
CA PHE A 37 9.31 -6.44 -3.31
C PHE A 37 9.55 -6.43 -4.82
N PRO A 38 8.70 -5.75 -5.61
CA PRO A 38 9.01 -5.45 -7.01
C PRO A 38 10.25 -4.57 -7.10
N VAL A 39 11.04 -4.75 -8.14
CA VAL A 39 12.27 -3.97 -8.39
C VAL A 39 12.15 -3.02 -9.57
N SER A 40 11.03 -3.06 -10.28
CA SER A 40 10.77 -2.18 -11.43
C SER A 40 9.29 -1.90 -11.61
N ALA A 41 8.99 -0.85 -12.36
CA ALA A 41 7.63 -0.54 -12.78
C ALA A 41 7.04 -1.61 -13.72
N ALA A 42 7.87 -2.34 -14.46
CA ALA A 42 7.42 -3.44 -15.32
C ALA A 42 6.88 -4.61 -14.49
N GLU A 43 7.60 -5.04 -13.44
CA GLU A 43 7.09 -6.05 -12.50
C GLU A 43 5.83 -5.57 -11.78
N PHE A 44 5.80 -4.31 -11.38
CA PHE A 44 4.63 -3.73 -10.74
C PHE A 44 3.39 -3.75 -11.65
N ARG A 45 3.54 -3.46 -12.95
CA ARG A 45 2.44 -3.59 -13.92
C ARG A 45 1.91 -5.02 -14.00
N GLN A 46 2.80 -6.02 -14.01
CA GLN A 46 2.39 -7.42 -14.02
C GLN A 46 1.59 -7.79 -12.76
N LEU A 47 2.04 -7.36 -11.59
CA LEU A 47 1.29 -7.53 -10.34
C LEU A 47 -0.07 -6.82 -10.40
N ARG A 48 -0.11 -5.61 -10.95
CA ARG A 48 -1.35 -4.85 -11.08
C ARG A 48 -2.36 -5.54 -12.00
N GLU A 49 -1.92 -6.22 -13.07
CA GLU A 49 -2.80 -7.03 -13.90
C GLU A 49 -3.37 -8.23 -13.13
N GLN A 50 -2.58 -8.82 -12.23
CA GLN A 50 -2.99 -9.99 -11.46
C GLN A 50 -3.97 -9.66 -10.32
N ILE A 51 -3.71 -8.61 -9.55
CA ILE A 51 -4.44 -8.31 -8.31
C ILE A 51 -5.12 -6.93 -8.27
N GLY A 52 -4.92 -6.07 -9.26
CA GLY A 52 -5.50 -4.71 -9.29
C GLY A 52 -7.02 -4.68 -9.53
N THR A 53 -7.63 -5.80 -9.89
CA THR A 53 -9.08 -5.98 -10.00
C THR A 53 -9.76 -6.23 -8.66
N GLU A 54 -8.98 -6.47 -7.61
CA GLU A 54 -9.45 -6.63 -6.25
C GLU A 54 -9.15 -5.36 -5.42
N PRO A 55 -10.10 -4.86 -4.60
CA PRO A 55 -9.88 -3.62 -3.85
C PRO A 55 -8.72 -3.73 -2.85
N HIS A 56 -8.59 -4.87 -2.17
CA HIS A 56 -7.47 -5.16 -1.27
C HIS A 56 -6.14 -5.36 -2.02
N GLY A 57 -6.19 -5.89 -3.24
CA GLY A 57 -5.03 -5.97 -4.12
C GLY A 57 -4.49 -4.59 -4.49
N CYS A 58 -5.38 -3.65 -4.83
CA CYS A 58 -5.01 -2.27 -5.13
C CYS A 58 -4.33 -1.56 -3.92
N VAL A 59 -4.86 -1.76 -2.70
CA VAL A 59 -4.26 -1.20 -1.47
C VAL A 59 -2.89 -1.82 -1.19
N ALA A 60 -2.75 -3.14 -1.32
CA ALA A 60 -1.47 -3.82 -1.13
C ALA A 60 -0.40 -3.37 -2.15
N LEU A 61 -0.80 -3.18 -3.41
CA LEU A 61 0.08 -2.60 -4.44
C LEU A 61 0.57 -1.20 -4.08
N GLN A 62 -0.25 -0.40 -3.40
CA GLN A 62 0.19 0.93 -2.95
C GLN A 62 1.36 0.84 -1.95
N VAL A 63 1.33 -0.13 -1.03
CA VAL A 63 2.45 -0.37 -0.11
C VAL A 63 3.71 -0.81 -0.86
N MET A 64 3.56 -1.65 -1.89
CA MET A 64 4.68 -2.04 -2.75
C MET A 64 5.25 -0.85 -3.52
N ALA A 65 4.39 0.08 -3.97
CA ALA A 65 4.83 1.31 -4.63
C ALA A 65 5.60 2.24 -3.66
N TYR A 66 5.17 2.35 -2.40
CA TYR A 66 5.89 3.11 -1.36
C TYR A 66 7.28 2.53 -1.11
N GLU A 67 7.39 1.21 -0.95
CA GLU A 67 8.65 0.53 -0.73
C GLU A 67 9.59 0.62 -1.95
N LEU A 68 9.05 0.59 -3.16
CA LEU A 68 9.85 0.83 -4.35
C LEU A 68 10.32 2.29 -4.43
N PHE A 69 9.45 3.26 -4.11
CA PHE A 69 9.81 4.68 -4.08
C PHE A 69 10.95 4.98 -3.10
N ARG A 70 10.97 4.32 -1.95
CA ARG A 70 12.06 4.44 -0.97
C ARG A 70 13.41 3.99 -1.53
N ARG A 71 13.42 2.96 -2.38
CA ARG A 71 14.63 2.35 -2.96
C ARG A 71 15.02 2.95 -4.31
N ASP A 72 14.05 3.24 -5.15
CA ASP A 72 14.18 3.85 -6.47
C ASP A 72 13.02 4.82 -6.68
N LYS A 73 13.31 6.12 -6.53
CA LYS A 73 12.29 7.16 -6.66
C LYS A 73 11.64 7.20 -8.04
N THR A 74 12.40 6.93 -9.09
CA THR A 74 11.90 7.00 -10.46
C THR A 74 10.92 5.87 -10.73
N ALA A 75 11.32 4.63 -10.46
CA ALA A 75 10.45 3.47 -10.62
C ALA A 75 9.24 3.52 -9.66
N GLY A 76 9.45 3.96 -8.41
CA GLY A 76 8.36 4.10 -7.44
C GLY A 76 7.35 5.17 -7.82
N LYS A 77 7.80 6.30 -8.38
CA LYS A 77 6.90 7.34 -8.92
C LYS A 77 6.00 6.77 -10.02
N GLU A 78 6.57 6.04 -10.97
CA GLU A 78 5.81 5.38 -12.03
C GLU A 78 4.78 4.39 -11.47
N CYS A 79 5.13 3.63 -10.43
CA CYS A 79 4.20 2.72 -9.77
C CYS A 79 3.03 3.46 -9.09
N ILE A 80 3.30 4.60 -8.44
CA ILE A 80 2.27 5.45 -7.85
C ILE A 80 1.34 6.01 -8.93
N GLU A 81 1.89 6.50 -10.05
CA GLU A 81 1.12 6.98 -11.20
C GLU A 81 0.20 5.89 -11.79
N LEU A 82 0.66 4.64 -11.81
CA LEU A 82 -0.12 3.50 -12.27
C LEU A 82 -1.25 3.10 -11.32
N ASN A 83 -1.07 3.30 -10.02
CA ASN A 83 -2.00 2.78 -9.00
C ASN A 83 -2.95 3.83 -8.42
N ASN A 84 -2.70 5.12 -8.64
CA ASN A 84 -3.50 6.21 -8.11
C ASN A 84 -4.32 6.90 -9.19
N LEU A 85 -5.45 7.50 -8.81
CA LEU A 85 -6.07 8.51 -9.67
C LEU A 85 -5.12 9.70 -9.84
N LYS A 86 -5.08 10.26 -11.04
CA LYS A 86 -4.18 11.37 -11.41
C LYS A 86 -4.23 12.55 -10.43
N VAL A 87 -5.42 12.86 -9.90
CA VAL A 87 -5.63 13.97 -8.97
C VAL A 87 -4.86 13.83 -7.65
N ASN A 88 -4.51 12.62 -7.25
CA ASN A 88 -3.85 12.34 -5.96
C ASN A 88 -2.35 12.04 -6.08
N VAL A 89 -1.85 11.80 -7.28
CA VAL A 89 -0.45 11.40 -7.52
C VAL A 89 0.54 12.38 -6.89
N ASN A 90 0.37 13.67 -7.16
CA ASN A 90 1.30 14.69 -6.67
C ASN A 90 1.30 14.79 -5.14
N GLN A 91 0.13 14.67 -4.51
CA GLN A 91 0.02 14.72 -3.06
C GLN A 91 0.75 13.53 -2.41
N THR A 92 0.55 12.33 -2.92
CA THR A 92 1.25 11.12 -2.47
C THR A 92 2.76 11.26 -2.64
N ILE A 93 3.22 11.67 -3.82
CA ILE A 93 4.66 11.85 -4.12
C ILE A 93 5.31 12.90 -3.21
N ASN A 94 4.64 14.02 -2.96
CA ASN A 94 5.17 15.06 -2.07
C ASN A 94 5.35 14.52 -0.64
N ARG A 95 4.36 13.80 -0.10
CA ARG A 95 4.47 13.15 1.22
C ARG A 95 5.63 12.16 1.29
N LEU A 96 5.76 11.31 0.29
CA LEU A 96 6.86 10.33 0.26
C LEU A 96 8.23 11.01 0.13
N ASN A 97 8.32 12.11 -0.60
CA ASN A 97 9.54 12.90 -0.69
C ASN A 97 9.93 13.51 0.66
N GLU A 98 8.97 14.01 1.44
CA GLU A 98 9.23 14.53 2.78
C GLU A 98 9.76 13.44 3.71
N LEU A 99 9.14 12.26 3.71
CA LEU A 99 9.60 11.12 4.52
C LEU A 99 10.98 10.60 4.11
N ASN A 100 11.37 10.78 2.85
CA ASN A 100 12.59 10.21 2.28
C ASN A 100 13.66 11.27 1.93
N ARG A 101 13.64 12.42 2.62
CA ARG A 101 14.69 13.47 2.43
C ARG A 101 16.03 12.97 2.95
N PRO A 102 17.08 12.98 2.15
CA PRO A 102 18.42 12.66 2.65
C PRO A 102 18.88 13.75 3.63
N ASN A 103 19.54 13.34 4.71
CA ASN A 103 20.12 14.22 5.74
C ASN A 103 19.13 15.15 6.47
N ASP A 104 17.83 14.84 6.43
CA ASP A 104 16.83 15.57 7.19
C ASP A 104 16.54 14.82 8.51
N SER A 105 16.61 15.52 9.63
CA SER A 105 16.29 14.96 10.96
C SER A 105 14.84 14.48 11.08
N TYR A 106 13.96 14.98 10.20
CA TYR A 106 12.58 14.57 10.11
C TYR A 106 12.33 13.44 9.10
N ALA A 107 13.34 13.01 8.34
CA ALA A 107 13.21 11.91 7.40
C ALA A 107 12.93 10.60 8.12
N ARG A 108 11.89 9.90 7.67
CA ARG A 108 11.43 8.63 8.27
C ARG A 108 11.09 7.62 7.19
N PRO A 109 12.06 7.23 6.35
CA PRO A 109 11.81 6.31 5.25
C PRO A 109 11.33 4.92 5.71
N TYR A 110 11.64 4.54 6.95
CA TYR A 110 11.18 3.30 7.56
C TYR A 110 9.65 3.24 7.76
N GLN A 111 8.98 4.39 7.85
CA GLN A 111 7.53 4.44 8.03
C GLN A 111 6.75 3.82 6.87
N MET A 112 7.33 3.76 5.67
CA MET A 112 6.71 3.14 4.52
C MET A 112 6.47 1.63 4.71
N ALA A 113 7.32 0.97 5.50
CA ALA A 113 7.18 -0.43 5.85
C ALA A 113 6.14 -0.70 6.94
N ALA A 114 5.63 0.32 7.64
CA ALA A 114 4.74 0.16 8.80
C ALA A 114 3.42 -0.58 8.50
N TYR A 115 3.03 -0.68 7.24
CA TYR A 115 1.86 -1.45 6.79
C TYR A 115 2.14 -2.94 6.57
N LEU A 116 3.38 -3.37 6.72
CA LEU A 116 3.78 -4.76 6.51
C LEU A 116 3.80 -5.51 7.84
N LYS A 117 3.31 -6.72 7.84
CA LYS A 117 3.31 -7.59 9.01
C LYS A 117 4.70 -7.70 9.63
N GLY A 118 4.78 -7.62 10.95
CA GLY A 118 6.01 -7.69 11.72
C GLY A 118 6.84 -6.41 11.73
N ALA A 119 6.54 -5.42 10.89
CA ALA A 119 7.26 -4.15 10.86
C ALA A 119 6.82 -3.23 12.00
N THR A 120 7.52 -3.26 13.10
CA THR A 120 7.23 -2.48 14.31
C THR A 120 8.33 -1.45 14.61
N TRP A 121 8.00 -0.46 15.41
CA TRP A 121 8.98 0.53 15.84
C TRP A 121 10.11 -0.07 16.69
N GLN A 122 9.85 -1.18 17.43
CA GLN A 122 10.84 -1.88 18.24
C GLN A 122 11.93 -2.56 17.39
N ASN A 123 11.58 -3.03 16.19
CA ASN A 123 12.53 -3.71 15.29
C ASN A 123 12.99 -2.82 14.12
N GLY A 124 12.80 -1.50 14.21
CA GLY A 124 13.18 -0.57 13.15
C GLY A 124 12.35 -0.70 11.87
N TYR A 125 11.13 -1.19 11.98
CA TYR A 125 10.22 -1.47 10.85
C TYR A 125 10.76 -2.50 9.85
N ALA A 126 11.45 -3.53 10.36
CA ALA A 126 11.87 -4.68 9.57
C ALA A 126 10.69 -5.67 9.44
N PRO A 127 10.10 -5.84 8.24
CA PRO A 127 8.93 -6.70 8.07
C PRO A 127 9.29 -8.18 8.03
N ASP A 128 8.31 -9.02 8.39
CA ASP A 128 8.37 -10.47 8.22
C ASP A 128 8.29 -10.85 6.73
N LYS A 129 8.80 -12.03 6.41
CA LYS A 129 8.58 -12.67 5.10
C LYS A 129 7.60 -13.83 5.22
N PRO A 130 6.69 -14.01 4.28
CA PRO A 130 6.40 -13.16 3.12
C PRO A 130 5.87 -11.78 3.56
N TYR A 131 6.11 -10.75 2.74
CA TYR A 131 5.66 -9.38 3.01
C TYR A 131 4.14 -9.29 2.91
N THR A 132 3.48 -9.24 4.04
CA THR A 132 2.02 -9.35 4.14
C THR A 132 1.38 -8.04 4.55
N VAL A 133 0.34 -7.66 3.81
CA VAL A 133 -0.53 -6.52 4.08
C VAL A 133 -1.90 -7.05 4.50
N THR A 134 -2.48 -6.53 5.58
CA THR A 134 -3.82 -6.88 6.05
C THR A 134 -4.77 -5.70 5.84
N ILE A 135 -5.88 -5.94 5.17
CA ILE A 135 -6.86 -4.93 4.78
C ILE A 135 -8.25 -5.37 5.24
N ARG A 136 -9.07 -4.41 5.66
CA ARG A 136 -10.48 -4.65 6.02
C ARG A 136 -11.40 -3.58 5.43
N THR A 137 -12.70 -3.89 5.39
CA THR A 137 -13.72 -2.86 5.20
C THR A 137 -13.73 -1.91 6.40
N ARG A 138 -13.85 -0.59 6.14
CA ARG A 138 -13.92 0.40 7.22
C ARG A 138 -15.21 0.22 8.01
N PRO A 139 -15.13 0.06 9.36
CA PRO A 139 -16.33 -0.07 10.18
C PRO A 139 -17.23 1.17 10.09
N GLY A 140 -18.53 0.95 9.98
CA GLY A 140 -19.53 2.01 9.98
C GLY A 140 -19.62 2.83 8.68
N VAL A 141 -18.82 2.53 7.66
CA VAL A 141 -18.82 3.25 6.38
C VAL A 141 -19.24 2.30 5.27
N LYS A 142 -20.25 2.70 4.51
CA LYS A 142 -20.68 1.96 3.31
C LYS A 142 -19.91 2.43 2.08
N HIS A 143 -19.83 1.59 1.06
CA HIS A 143 -19.36 2.01 -0.25
C HIS A 143 -20.32 3.03 -0.88
N GLU A 144 -19.80 3.85 -1.77
CA GLU A 144 -20.57 4.85 -2.49
C GLU A 144 -20.52 4.60 -3.99
N ASN A 145 -21.69 4.75 -4.64
CA ASN A 145 -21.79 4.81 -6.09
C ASN A 145 -21.96 6.27 -6.51
N SER A 146 -21.02 6.79 -7.28
CA SER A 146 -21.11 8.11 -7.86
C SER A 146 -21.71 8.02 -9.28
N ASN A 147 -22.96 8.42 -9.43
CA ASN A 147 -23.60 8.50 -10.75
C ASN A 147 -22.93 9.56 -11.63
N THR A 148 -22.46 10.67 -11.05
CA THR A 148 -21.79 11.76 -11.76
C THR A 148 -20.50 11.28 -12.42
N PHE A 149 -19.71 10.48 -11.72
CA PHE A 149 -18.43 9.98 -12.21
C PHE A 149 -18.54 8.56 -12.78
N GLN A 150 -19.71 7.94 -12.71
CA GLN A 150 -19.90 6.52 -13.04
C GLN A 150 -18.80 5.66 -12.40
N ALA A 151 -18.64 5.83 -11.11
CA ALA A 151 -17.59 5.19 -10.34
C ALA A 151 -18.13 4.66 -9.00
N MET A 152 -17.48 3.64 -8.49
CA MET A 152 -17.75 3.09 -7.16
C MET A 152 -16.55 3.35 -6.26
N ILE A 153 -16.81 3.91 -5.09
CA ILE A 153 -15.79 4.21 -4.07
C ILE A 153 -15.96 3.24 -2.91
N LEU A 154 -14.88 2.59 -2.53
CA LEU A 154 -14.81 1.71 -1.37
C LEU A 154 -13.90 2.30 -0.30
N TYR A 155 -14.36 2.26 0.94
CA TYR A 155 -13.63 2.73 2.11
C TYR A 155 -13.04 1.53 2.86
N LEU A 156 -11.73 1.50 2.92
CA LEU A 156 -10.94 0.41 3.50
C LEU A 156 -10.05 0.94 4.62
N ASP A 157 -9.62 0.05 5.49
CA ASP A 157 -8.53 0.30 6.42
C ASP A 157 -7.44 -0.73 6.21
N ILE A 158 -6.19 -0.28 6.28
CA ILE A 158 -5.00 -1.11 6.28
C ILE A 158 -4.45 -1.24 7.71
N ASN A 159 -3.99 -2.41 8.09
CA ASN A 159 -3.34 -2.60 9.38
C ASN A 159 -1.99 -1.87 9.42
N VAL A 160 -1.69 -1.25 10.54
CA VAL A 160 -0.42 -0.57 10.82
C VAL A 160 0.23 -1.25 12.02
N GLU A 161 1.26 -2.03 11.78
CA GLU A 161 1.91 -2.84 12.83
C GLU A 161 2.57 -1.99 13.93
N GLY A 162 3.12 -0.84 13.57
CA GLY A 162 3.70 0.12 14.51
C GLY A 162 2.78 1.28 14.88
N GLY A 163 1.48 1.14 14.69
CA GLY A 163 0.50 2.21 14.93
C GLY A 163 0.45 2.71 16.37
N LYS A 164 0.15 4.00 16.57
CA LYS A 164 0.05 4.63 17.89
C LYS A 164 -1.16 4.14 18.67
N ASP A 165 -2.36 4.24 18.07
CA ASP A 165 -3.60 4.06 18.83
C ASP A 165 -4.51 2.93 18.34
N LYS A 166 -4.75 2.83 17.04
CA LYS A 166 -5.79 1.94 16.50
C LYS A 166 -5.28 0.78 15.65
N GLY A 167 -4.03 0.79 15.28
CA GLY A 167 -3.45 -0.22 14.38
C GLY A 167 -4.08 -0.26 12.97
N TRP A 168 -4.93 0.72 12.60
CA TRP A 168 -5.63 0.78 11.33
C TRP A 168 -5.59 2.18 10.74
N SER A 169 -5.32 2.25 9.45
CA SER A 169 -5.13 3.48 8.69
C SER A 169 -6.10 3.53 7.51
N PRO A 170 -6.80 4.66 7.29
CA PRO A 170 -7.82 4.75 6.26
C PRO A 170 -7.24 4.81 4.85
N PHE A 171 -7.83 4.04 3.94
CA PHE A 171 -7.62 4.11 2.50
C PHE A 171 -8.96 4.18 1.79
N SER A 172 -8.97 4.76 0.59
CA SER A 172 -10.14 4.70 -0.29
C SER A 172 -9.69 4.33 -1.69
N VAL A 173 -10.43 3.43 -2.30
CA VAL A 173 -10.21 3.01 -3.68
C VAL A 173 -11.43 3.29 -4.51
N VAL A 174 -11.22 3.55 -5.79
CA VAL A 174 -12.30 3.79 -6.77
C VAL A 174 -12.15 2.85 -7.94
N LYS A 175 -13.28 2.39 -8.45
CA LYS A 175 -13.38 1.60 -9.68
C LYS A 175 -14.31 2.30 -10.65
N THR A 176 -13.92 2.42 -11.92
CA THR A 176 -14.82 2.91 -12.96
C THR A 176 -15.94 1.93 -13.22
N LEU A 177 -17.15 2.44 -13.41
CA LEU A 177 -18.32 1.69 -13.85
C LEU A 177 -18.60 1.90 -15.36
N LYS A 178 -17.75 2.66 -16.06
CA LYS A 178 -17.86 2.90 -17.51
C LYS A 178 -17.34 1.69 -18.27
N PRO A 179 -18.16 1.04 -19.10
CA PRO A 179 -17.71 -0.04 -19.96
C PRO A 179 -16.70 0.44 -21.02
N GLY A 180 -15.75 -0.43 -21.40
CA GLY A 180 -14.80 -0.16 -22.49
C GLY A 180 -13.64 0.80 -22.16
N GLU A 181 -13.54 1.29 -20.92
CA GLU A 181 -12.39 2.08 -20.49
C GLU A 181 -11.18 1.16 -20.27
N PRO A 182 -9.92 1.61 -20.58
CA PRO A 182 -8.73 0.81 -20.33
C PRO A 182 -8.53 0.45 -18.86
N SER A 183 -9.17 1.21 -17.96
CA SER A 183 -9.19 1.00 -16.51
C SER A 183 -10.35 0.12 -16.04
N GLU A 184 -11.21 -0.34 -16.96
CA GLU A 184 -12.38 -1.15 -16.61
C GLU A 184 -11.98 -2.36 -15.75
N GLY A 185 -12.73 -2.57 -14.69
CA GLY A 185 -12.49 -3.67 -13.77
C GLY A 185 -11.39 -3.45 -12.73
N LYS A 186 -10.50 -2.44 -12.89
CA LYS A 186 -9.40 -2.17 -11.96
C LYS A 186 -9.75 -1.11 -10.93
N TYR A 187 -9.22 -1.27 -9.73
CA TYR A 187 -9.29 -0.27 -8.68
C TYR A 187 -8.09 0.68 -8.74
N PHE A 188 -8.30 1.91 -8.28
CA PHE A 188 -7.27 2.94 -8.14
C PHE A 188 -7.37 3.57 -6.74
N ILE A 189 -6.26 3.96 -6.17
CA ILE A 189 -6.23 4.74 -4.95
C ILE A 189 -6.79 6.14 -5.24
N ILE A 190 -7.82 6.54 -4.51
CA ILE A 190 -8.38 7.89 -4.54
C ILE A 190 -7.94 8.70 -3.33
N ASN A 191 -7.72 8.03 -2.21
CA ASN A 191 -7.15 8.63 -1.01
C ASN A 191 -6.27 7.59 -0.32
N ASP A 192 -5.00 7.92 -0.16
CA ASP A 192 -4.07 7.18 0.65
C ASP A 192 -3.95 7.84 2.03
N SER A 193 -3.56 7.06 3.02
CA SER A 193 -3.52 7.53 4.38
C SER A 193 -2.49 8.64 4.59
N SER A 194 -2.91 9.74 5.20
CA SER A 194 -2.02 10.72 5.81
C SER A 194 -1.36 10.21 7.11
N ASP A 195 -1.78 9.04 7.59
CA ASP A 195 -1.37 8.49 8.88
C ASP A 195 0.08 8.01 8.92
N LEU A 196 0.76 7.92 7.76
CA LEU A 196 2.22 7.74 7.72
C LEU A 196 2.97 8.75 8.58
N TYR A 197 2.42 9.94 8.78
CA TYR A 197 3.03 10.98 9.62
C TYR A 197 2.61 10.91 11.09
N SER A 198 1.34 10.61 11.35
CA SER A 198 0.73 10.82 12.65
C SER A 198 0.50 9.53 13.43
N GLN A 199 0.28 8.42 12.75
CA GLN A 199 -0.10 7.15 13.37
C GLN A 199 1.05 6.15 13.51
N VAL A 200 2.17 6.39 12.85
CA VAL A 200 3.35 5.53 12.94
C VAL A 200 4.30 6.05 14.02
N ARG A 201 4.72 5.16 14.92
CA ARG A 201 5.68 5.51 15.99
C ARG A 201 7.07 5.68 15.44
N GLU A 202 7.83 6.57 16.03
CA GLU A 202 9.24 6.75 15.69
C GLU A 202 10.10 5.61 16.24
N VAL A 203 11.12 5.21 15.50
CA VAL A 203 12.09 4.20 15.95
C VAL A 203 12.81 4.66 17.22
N SER A 204 13.13 5.95 17.33
CA SER A 204 13.74 6.55 18.51
C SER A 204 12.87 6.47 19.77
N PHE A 205 11.56 6.25 19.62
CA PHE A 205 10.64 6.05 20.76
C PHE A 205 10.92 4.74 21.51
N ALA A 206 11.63 3.80 20.88
CA ALA A 206 12.01 2.54 21.54
C ALA A 206 13.06 2.75 22.65
N LYS A 207 13.80 3.85 22.62
CA LYS A 207 15.01 4.03 23.42
C LYS A 207 15.06 5.25 24.36
N PRO A 208 13.95 5.98 24.66
CA PRO A 208 14.05 7.20 25.45
C PRO A 208 14.52 6.96 26.91
N PHE A 209 14.52 5.70 27.37
CA PHE A 209 14.91 5.32 28.72
C PHE A 209 16.03 4.27 28.76
N GLU A 210 16.60 3.91 27.60
CA GLU A 210 17.72 2.96 27.53
C GLU A 210 18.96 3.62 28.17
N GLY A 211 19.46 3.02 29.27
CA GLY A 211 20.61 3.55 30.01
C GLY A 211 20.28 4.48 31.18
N LEU A 212 19.02 4.51 31.62
CA LEU A 212 18.60 5.18 32.88
C LEU A 212 18.49 4.24 34.06
N ASP A 213 18.95 2.99 33.96
CA ASP A 213 18.98 1.96 35.02
C ASP A 213 20.24 2.09 35.89
#